data_f54258c3fd7ff7c56747d0dfc1b9a414
#
_entry.id   f54258c3fd7ff7c56747d0dfc1b9a414
#
_cell.length_a   1.000
_cell.length_b   1.000
_cell.length_c   1.000
_cell.angle_alpha   90.00
_cell.angle_beta   90.00
_cell.angle_gamma   90.00
#
_symmetry.space_group_name_H-M   'P 1'
#
loop_
_entity.id
_entity.type
_entity.pdbx_description
1 polymer ?
#
loop_
_entity_poly.entity_id
_entity_poly.type
_entity_poly.pdbx_seq_one_letter_code
_entity_poly.pdbx_strand_id
1 'polypeptide(L)'
;MDYIKLEAYVNLLLYRLNIKDGDSLFVSIPKCERTLKDYIEYVANTKGITDIYFYINDLYQGYEKHKEYMSKNAKMLFFRSNKIDEIEKIISDSYNLSLVTILPNKELKEKLGFNYHKTWNYIWDLMNINEKTPEIYNNINDSKYKKIANSLKEYKELVIMNHYDTLLNLKNINTNSKSNEFPRNGVSLSGNFNGYVTATKTSFMNNDTFDDLIIQIKNNKVVDFDCSSNINILKEIVHDLNVSTMHLTDDYNKFFNIYGTYNNKLLDKYSSPFIKLDYMSKELIMPIGSLSLDIVGYNKKLTKVYENNTFKK
;
A
#
# COMPACT_ATOMS: atom_id res chain seq x y z
N MET A 1 18.02 3.47 19.08
CA MET A 1 16.61 3.58 18.70
C MET A 1 16.00 4.68 19.57
N ASP A 2 15.16 5.54 19.00
CA ASP A 2 14.44 6.58 19.75
C ASP A 2 13.17 5.94 20.35
N TYR A 3 13.18 5.73 21.63
CA TYR A 3 12.10 5.01 22.34
C TYR A 3 10.79 5.80 22.41
N ILE A 4 10.87 7.14 22.44
CA ILE A 4 9.70 8.01 22.44
C ILE A 4 8.97 7.88 21.10
N LYS A 5 9.70 7.89 20.01
CA LYS A 5 9.14 7.69 18.66
C LYS A 5 8.63 6.27 18.45
N LEU A 6 9.30 5.26 19.03
CA LEU A 6 8.83 3.88 18.95
C LEU A 6 7.50 3.71 19.68
N GLU A 7 7.35 4.30 20.87
CA GLU A 7 6.08 4.29 21.59
C GLU A 7 4.97 5.03 20.83
N ALA A 8 5.26 6.22 20.28
CA ALA A 8 4.33 6.96 19.44
C ALA A 8 3.91 6.17 18.20
N TYR A 9 4.86 5.44 17.57
CA TYR A 9 4.60 4.56 16.46
C TYR A 9 3.63 3.43 16.83
N VAL A 10 3.90 2.71 17.92
CA VAL A 10 3.03 1.62 18.39
C VAL A 10 1.64 2.16 18.77
N ASN A 11 1.58 3.29 19.47
CA ASN A 11 0.30 3.95 19.81
C ASN A 11 -0.52 4.27 18.55
N LEU A 12 0.12 4.82 17.50
CA LEU A 12 -0.54 5.10 16.24
C LEU A 12 -1.07 3.84 15.55
N LEU A 13 -0.30 2.75 15.54
CA LEU A 13 -0.74 1.47 14.96
C LEU A 13 -1.97 0.90 15.68
N LEU A 14 -1.95 0.88 17.01
CA LEU A 14 -3.08 0.40 17.82
C LEU A 14 -4.31 1.32 17.66
N TYR A 15 -4.10 2.63 17.55
CA TYR A 15 -5.17 3.59 17.25
C TYR A 15 -5.80 3.32 15.87
N ARG A 16 -5.02 3.07 14.83
CA ARG A 16 -5.53 2.75 13.49
C ARG A 16 -6.25 1.41 13.41
N LEU A 17 -5.87 0.45 14.23
CA LEU A 17 -6.62 -0.80 14.43
C LEU A 17 -7.95 -0.58 15.16
N ASN A 18 -8.20 0.63 15.70
CA ASN A 18 -9.34 0.92 16.54
C ASN A 18 -9.47 -0.09 17.69
N ILE A 19 -8.34 -0.38 18.33
CA ILE A 19 -8.27 -1.34 19.43
C ILE A 19 -8.87 -0.73 20.69
N LYS A 20 -9.58 -1.55 21.47
CA LYS A 20 -10.29 -1.13 22.70
C LYS A 20 -9.90 -2.04 23.86
N ASP A 21 -10.18 -1.57 25.05
CA ASP A 21 -10.07 -2.37 26.28
C ASP A 21 -10.83 -3.69 26.14
N GLY A 22 -10.18 -4.79 26.50
CA GLY A 22 -10.71 -6.15 26.39
C GLY A 22 -10.62 -6.78 24.99
N ASP A 23 -10.14 -6.08 23.95
CA ASP A 23 -9.89 -6.71 22.66
C ASP A 23 -8.73 -7.70 22.75
N SER A 24 -8.73 -8.72 21.88
CA SER A 24 -7.60 -9.61 21.63
C SER A 24 -6.73 -9.09 20.48
N LEU A 25 -5.42 -9.27 20.55
CA LEU A 25 -4.45 -8.81 19.56
C LEU A 25 -3.57 -9.94 19.04
N PHE A 26 -3.58 -10.15 17.73
CA PHE A 26 -2.63 -11.00 17.03
C PHE A 26 -1.59 -10.14 16.34
N VAL A 27 -0.30 -10.41 16.58
CA VAL A 27 0.82 -9.65 15.99
C VAL A 27 1.75 -10.58 15.23
N SER A 28 1.89 -10.36 13.93
CA SER A 28 2.92 -11.02 13.11
C SER A 28 4.14 -10.12 12.99
N ILE A 29 5.28 -10.59 13.52
CA ILE A 29 6.52 -9.83 13.61
C ILE A 29 7.74 -10.66 13.18
N PRO A 30 8.76 -10.09 12.51
CA PRO A 30 10.00 -10.79 12.21
C PRO A 30 10.80 -11.14 13.49
N LYS A 31 11.48 -12.28 13.46
CA LYS A 31 12.24 -12.83 14.60
C LYS A 31 13.30 -11.89 15.20
N CYS A 32 13.84 -10.97 14.40
CA CYS A 32 14.91 -10.05 14.82
C CYS A 32 14.41 -8.84 15.63
N GLU A 33 13.09 -8.62 15.74
CA GLU A 33 12.52 -7.38 16.29
C GLU A 33 11.98 -7.52 17.72
N ARG A 34 12.80 -8.09 18.63
CA ARG A 34 12.40 -8.30 20.04
C ARG A 34 12.00 -7.01 20.76
N THR A 35 12.79 -5.94 20.60
CA THR A 35 12.49 -4.65 21.23
C THR A 35 11.12 -4.11 20.82
N LEU A 36 10.75 -4.22 19.55
CA LEU A 36 9.44 -3.80 19.08
C LEU A 36 8.32 -4.67 19.69
N LYS A 37 8.55 -5.98 19.84
CA LYS A 37 7.61 -6.88 20.53
C LYS A 37 7.33 -6.40 21.95
N ASP A 38 8.38 -6.15 22.73
CA ASP A 38 8.26 -5.72 24.13
C ASP A 38 7.50 -4.38 24.25
N TYR A 39 7.73 -3.46 23.31
CA TYR A 39 6.99 -2.19 23.25
C TYR A 39 5.52 -2.37 22.85
N ILE A 40 5.21 -3.24 21.89
CA ILE A 40 3.82 -3.52 21.53
C ILE A 40 3.08 -4.11 22.73
N GLU A 41 3.68 -5.06 23.41
CA GLU A 41 3.12 -5.69 24.62
C GLU A 41 2.89 -4.65 25.73
N TYR A 42 3.90 -3.82 26.01
CA TYR A 42 3.78 -2.74 26.99
C TYR A 42 2.63 -1.76 26.67
N VAL A 43 2.61 -1.20 25.45
CA VAL A 43 1.61 -0.22 25.06
C VAL A 43 0.19 -0.85 25.00
N ALA A 44 0.08 -2.09 24.52
CA ALA A 44 -1.21 -2.79 24.48
C ALA A 44 -1.74 -3.03 25.90
N ASN A 45 -0.90 -3.48 26.82
CA ASN A 45 -1.29 -3.67 28.23
C ASN A 45 -1.75 -2.36 28.90
N THR A 46 -1.13 -1.22 28.58
CA THR A 46 -1.60 0.11 29.11
C THR A 46 -2.99 0.49 28.57
N LYS A 47 -3.45 -0.16 27.52
CA LYS A 47 -4.79 0.03 26.92
C LYS A 47 -5.79 -1.07 27.33
N GLY A 48 -5.44 -1.91 28.32
CA GLY A 48 -6.30 -2.99 28.80
C GLY A 48 -6.32 -4.25 27.94
N ILE A 49 -5.42 -4.36 26.95
CA ILE A 49 -5.33 -5.53 26.07
C ILE A 49 -4.36 -6.52 26.70
N THR A 50 -4.87 -7.62 27.21
CA THR A 50 -4.08 -8.67 27.91
C THR A 50 -3.98 -9.98 27.13
N ASP A 51 -4.89 -10.23 26.17
CA ASP A 51 -4.86 -11.40 25.28
C ASP A 51 -4.08 -11.04 24.00
N ILE A 52 -2.75 -11.19 24.06
CA ILE A 52 -1.84 -10.85 22.96
C ILE A 52 -1.07 -12.09 22.52
N TYR A 53 -1.13 -12.41 21.23
CA TYR A 53 -0.34 -13.46 20.63
C TYR A 53 0.65 -12.92 19.61
N PHE A 54 1.93 -13.26 19.77
CA PHE A 54 2.99 -12.91 18.83
C PHE A 54 3.34 -14.09 17.94
N TYR A 55 3.01 -13.98 16.67
CA TYR A 55 3.48 -14.90 15.63
C TYR A 55 4.85 -14.43 15.12
N ILE A 56 5.88 -15.21 15.39
CA ILE A 56 7.23 -14.96 14.93
C ILE A 56 7.42 -15.74 13.62
N ASN A 57 7.59 -15.00 12.51
CA ASN A 57 7.74 -15.57 11.18
C ASN A 57 8.94 -16.53 11.12
N ASP A 58 8.72 -17.82 11.17
CA ASP A 58 9.63 -18.93 10.81
C ASP A 58 9.03 -20.31 11.17
N LEU A 59 7.83 -20.40 11.76
CA LEU A 59 7.27 -21.64 12.22
C LEU A 59 5.82 -21.85 11.73
N TYR A 60 5.56 -22.98 11.13
CA TYR A 60 4.27 -23.47 10.61
C TYR A 60 3.08 -23.44 11.61
N GLN A 61 3.35 -23.17 12.88
CA GLN A 61 2.34 -23.15 13.96
C GLN A 61 1.43 -21.91 13.97
N GLY A 62 1.72 -20.89 13.19
CA GLY A 62 1.00 -19.61 13.23
C GLY A 62 -0.40 -19.65 12.62
N TYR A 63 -0.66 -20.55 11.67
CA TYR A 63 -1.95 -20.60 10.96
C TYR A 63 -3.11 -21.07 11.85
N GLU A 64 -2.90 -22.03 12.72
CA GLU A 64 -3.94 -22.49 13.67
C GLU A 64 -4.27 -21.40 14.70
N LYS A 65 -3.25 -20.74 15.25
CA LYS A 65 -3.45 -19.62 16.16
C LYS A 65 -4.13 -18.43 15.49
N HIS A 66 -3.80 -18.16 14.24
CA HIS A 66 -4.49 -17.14 13.45
C HIS A 66 -6.00 -17.42 13.35
N LYS A 67 -6.40 -18.65 13.02
CA LYS A 67 -7.82 -19.04 12.98
C LYS A 67 -8.51 -18.88 14.34
N GLU A 68 -7.84 -19.25 15.44
CA GLU A 68 -8.35 -19.06 16.79
C GLU A 68 -8.63 -17.58 17.05
N TYR A 69 -7.67 -16.67 16.74
CA TYR A 69 -7.83 -15.24 16.92
C TYR A 69 -8.86 -14.63 15.97
N MET A 70 -8.98 -15.11 14.73
CA MET A 70 -10.06 -14.71 13.83
C MET A 70 -11.45 -15.06 14.40
N SER A 71 -11.60 -16.24 14.98
CA SER A 71 -12.89 -16.65 15.58
C SER A 71 -13.29 -15.78 16.76
N LYS A 72 -12.33 -15.16 17.45
CA LYS A 72 -12.54 -14.17 18.52
C LYS A 72 -12.77 -12.74 17.99
N ASN A 73 -12.78 -12.51 16.69
CA ASN A 73 -12.73 -11.18 16.08
C ASN A 73 -11.55 -10.31 16.55
N ALA A 74 -10.41 -10.94 16.86
CA ALA A 74 -9.21 -10.26 17.31
C ALA A 74 -8.71 -9.24 16.29
N LYS A 75 -8.12 -8.15 16.78
CA LYS A 75 -7.38 -7.21 15.93
C LYS A 75 -6.06 -7.81 15.51
N MET A 76 -5.62 -7.54 14.29
CA MET A 76 -4.45 -8.16 13.70
C MET A 76 -3.47 -7.13 13.17
N LEU A 77 -2.23 -7.19 13.64
CA LEU A 77 -1.14 -6.32 13.24
C LEU A 77 -0.06 -7.13 12.52
N PHE A 78 0.17 -6.81 11.25
CA PHE A 78 1.17 -7.47 10.43
C PHE A 78 2.31 -6.52 10.09
N PHE A 79 3.50 -6.87 10.55
CA PHE A 79 4.72 -6.20 10.13
C PHE A 79 5.30 -6.91 8.91
N ARG A 80 5.28 -6.22 7.77
CA ARG A 80 5.67 -6.79 6.49
C ARG A 80 7.16 -6.65 6.24
N SER A 81 7.83 -7.78 6.04
CA SER A 81 9.12 -7.91 5.38
C SER A 81 8.95 -8.67 4.06
N ASN A 82 9.93 -8.61 3.15
CA ASN A 82 9.80 -9.00 1.74
C ASN A 82 9.44 -10.46 1.41
N LYS A 83 9.32 -11.35 2.39
CA LYS A 83 9.01 -12.75 2.09
C LYS A 83 7.66 -13.10 2.68
N ILE A 84 6.66 -13.44 1.82
CA ILE A 84 5.50 -14.08 2.40
C ILE A 84 4.37 -14.37 1.39
N ASP A 85 4.29 -15.58 0.88
CA ASP A 85 3.09 -16.06 0.19
C ASP A 85 2.01 -16.54 1.19
N GLU A 86 2.39 -17.10 2.34
CA GLU A 86 1.44 -17.61 3.34
C GLU A 86 0.73 -16.51 4.14
N ILE A 87 1.42 -15.44 4.49
CA ILE A 87 0.81 -14.29 5.20
C ILE A 87 -0.16 -13.51 4.30
N GLU A 88 0.01 -13.48 2.98
CA GLU A 88 -0.94 -12.81 2.07
C GLU A 88 -2.35 -13.37 2.22
N LYS A 89 -2.49 -14.70 2.30
CA LYS A 89 -3.79 -15.33 2.52
C LYS A 89 -4.37 -14.95 3.88
N ILE A 90 -3.54 -14.97 4.93
CA ILE A 90 -3.94 -14.59 6.28
C ILE A 90 -4.42 -13.13 6.33
N ILE A 91 -3.69 -12.20 5.68
CA ILE A 91 -4.05 -10.80 5.58
C ILE A 91 -5.38 -10.64 4.81
N SER A 92 -5.55 -11.36 3.71
CA SER A 92 -6.77 -11.33 2.91
C SER A 92 -7.98 -11.79 3.71
N ASP A 93 -7.86 -12.91 4.43
CA ASP A 93 -8.94 -13.50 5.25
C ASP A 93 -9.33 -12.57 6.42
N SER A 94 -8.39 -11.75 6.92
CA SER A 94 -8.58 -10.85 8.07
C SER A 94 -8.71 -9.37 7.71
N TYR A 95 -8.97 -9.02 6.45
CA TYR A 95 -8.86 -7.65 5.91
C TYR A 95 -9.51 -6.57 6.80
N ASN A 96 -10.73 -6.80 7.28
CA ASN A 96 -11.47 -5.82 8.10
C ASN A 96 -10.97 -5.69 9.55
N LEU A 97 -10.17 -6.63 10.02
CA LEU A 97 -9.63 -6.70 11.38
C LEU A 97 -8.13 -6.43 11.42
N SER A 98 -7.50 -6.26 10.26
CA SER A 98 -6.06 -6.21 10.13
C SER A 98 -5.52 -4.81 9.80
N LEU A 99 -4.30 -4.57 10.24
CA LEU A 99 -3.43 -3.48 9.79
C LEU A 99 -2.09 -4.08 9.36
N VAL A 100 -1.71 -3.78 8.12
CA VAL A 100 -0.41 -4.17 7.57
C VAL A 100 0.51 -2.96 7.57
N THR A 101 1.70 -3.09 8.14
CA THR A 101 2.67 -1.99 8.23
C THR A 101 4.08 -2.45 7.90
N ILE A 102 5.02 -1.51 7.83
CA ILE A 102 6.41 -1.75 7.42
C ILE A 102 7.38 -1.73 8.60
N LEU A 103 8.48 -2.46 8.42
CA LEU A 103 9.67 -2.40 9.29
C LEU A 103 10.93 -2.11 8.46
N PRO A 104 11.97 -1.52 9.06
CA PRO A 104 13.29 -1.51 8.47
C PRO A 104 13.79 -2.94 8.27
N ASN A 105 14.24 -3.26 7.08
CA ASN A 105 14.93 -4.50 6.80
C ASN A 105 16.34 -4.22 6.23
N LYS A 106 17.13 -5.27 6.05
CA LYS A 106 18.50 -5.14 5.54
C LYS A 106 18.50 -4.58 4.11
N GLU A 107 17.63 -5.10 3.26
CA GLU A 107 17.50 -4.73 1.86
C GLU A 107 17.10 -3.26 1.70
N LEU A 108 16.13 -2.79 2.49
CA LEU A 108 15.71 -1.40 2.50
C LEU A 108 16.86 -0.47 2.92
N LYS A 109 17.60 -0.84 3.96
CA LYS A 109 18.79 -0.08 4.42
C LYS A 109 19.83 0.05 3.30
N GLU A 110 20.17 -1.05 2.64
CA GLU A 110 21.14 -1.09 1.54
C GLU A 110 20.66 -0.23 0.36
N LYS A 111 19.40 -0.34 0.00
CA LYS A 111 18.80 0.42 -1.12
C LYS A 111 18.77 1.94 -0.86
N LEU A 112 18.49 2.35 0.38
CA LEU A 112 18.50 3.77 0.77
C LEU A 112 19.91 4.30 1.07
N GLY A 113 20.91 3.44 1.22
CA GLY A 113 22.24 3.82 1.71
C GLY A 113 22.23 4.32 3.15
N PHE A 114 21.28 3.88 3.96
CA PHE A 114 21.08 4.34 5.33
C PHE A 114 21.60 3.31 6.35
N ASN A 115 21.99 3.79 7.53
CA ASN A 115 22.12 2.93 8.69
C ASN A 115 20.72 2.65 9.30
N TYR A 116 20.66 1.71 10.24
CA TYR A 116 19.43 1.28 10.89
C TYR A 116 18.61 2.44 11.50
N HIS A 117 19.27 3.38 12.16
CA HIS A 117 18.62 4.52 12.79
C HIS A 117 18.01 5.49 11.77
N LYS A 118 18.74 5.80 10.68
CA LYS A 118 18.22 6.63 9.59
C LYS A 118 17.05 5.97 8.86
N THR A 119 17.08 4.63 8.72
CA THR A 119 15.97 3.89 8.10
C THR A 119 14.70 3.99 8.95
N TRP A 120 14.82 3.88 10.28
CA TRP A 120 13.69 4.11 11.18
C TRP A 120 13.17 5.55 11.10
N ASN A 121 14.03 6.55 11.11
CA ASN A 121 13.60 7.95 10.95
C ASN A 121 12.85 8.16 9.64
N TYR A 122 13.32 7.58 8.54
CA TYR A 122 12.63 7.63 7.26
C TYR A 122 11.21 7.02 7.32
N ILE A 123 11.07 5.84 7.93
CA ILE A 123 9.76 5.22 8.12
C ILE A 123 8.86 6.08 9.01
N TRP A 124 9.38 6.65 10.08
CA TRP A 124 8.62 7.52 10.97
C TRP A 124 8.18 8.82 10.27
N ASP A 125 9.02 9.39 9.39
CA ASP A 125 8.64 10.54 8.58
C ASP A 125 7.50 10.22 7.60
N LEU A 126 7.54 9.04 6.95
CA LEU A 126 6.45 8.57 6.08
C LEU A 126 5.12 8.45 6.84
N MET A 127 5.17 8.08 8.11
CA MET A 127 4.00 7.86 8.96
C MET A 127 3.62 9.10 9.79
N ASN A 128 4.36 10.21 9.65
CA ASN A 128 4.20 11.44 10.42
C ASN A 128 4.35 11.23 11.95
N ILE A 129 5.19 10.30 12.38
CA ILE A 129 5.47 10.03 13.80
C ILE A 129 6.23 11.19 14.47
N ASN A 130 6.93 12.03 13.69
CA ASN A 130 7.62 13.22 14.19
C ASN A 130 6.68 14.37 14.55
N GLU A 131 5.41 14.28 14.19
CA GLU A 131 4.38 15.24 14.59
C GLU A 131 4.04 15.07 16.08
N LYS A 132 3.67 16.19 16.75
CA LYS A 132 3.29 16.17 18.17
C LYS A 132 2.06 15.30 18.45
N THR A 133 1.16 15.20 17.47
CA THR A 133 -0.09 14.45 17.55
C THR A 133 -0.31 13.66 16.25
N PRO A 134 0.45 12.54 16.05
CA PRO A 134 0.42 11.80 14.79
C PRO A 134 -0.98 11.25 14.45
N GLU A 135 -1.82 10.92 15.45
CA GLU A 135 -3.19 10.48 15.26
C GLU A 135 -4.06 11.57 14.62
N ILE A 136 -3.96 12.80 15.12
CA ILE A 136 -4.72 13.95 14.57
C ILE A 136 -4.30 14.23 13.15
N TYR A 137 -2.99 14.24 12.89
CA TYR A 137 -2.45 14.46 11.55
C TYR A 137 -2.94 13.39 10.56
N ASN A 138 -2.88 12.12 10.95
CA ASN A 138 -3.39 11.03 10.13
C ASN A 138 -4.91 11.14 9.88
N ASN A 139 -5.70 11.55 10.88
CA ASN A 139 -7.14 11.78 10.71
C ASN A 139 -7.47 12.93 9.75
N ILE A 140 -6.67 14.00 9.77
CA ILE A 140 -6.81 15.11 8.81
C ILE A 140 -6.56 14.60 7.39
N ASN A 141 -5.51 13.80 7.19
CA ASN A 141 -5.21 13.19 5.90
C ASN A 141 -6.33 12.24 5.44
N ASP A 142 -6.79 11.34 6.31
CA ASP A 142 -7.90 10.43 5.99
C ASP A 142 -9.16 11.20 5.59
N SER A 143 -9.47 12.30 6.28
CA SER A 143 -10.60 13.18 5.97
C SER A 143 -10.44 13.90 4.63
N LYS A 144 -9.22 14.37 4.30
CA LYS A 144 -8.85 14.96 3.01
C LYS A 144 -9.13 13.97 1.87
N TYR A 145 -8.56 12.76 1.96
CA TYR A 145 -8.72 11.75 0.90
C TYR A 145 -10.16 11.23 0.79
N LYS A 146 -10.92 11.18 1.88
CA LYS A 146 -12.35 10.87 1.84
C LYS A 146 -13.14 11.91 1.05
N LYS A 147 -12.86 13.21 1.24
CA LYS A 147 -13.49 14.28 0.45
C LYS A 147 -13.13 14.17 -1.03
N ILE A 148 -11.86 13.95 -1.35
CA ILE A 148 -11.38 13.75 -2.73
C ILE A 148 -12.07 12.53 -3.36
N ALA A 149 -12.12 11.40 -2.66
CA ALA A 149 -12.80 10.19 -3.13
C ALA A 149 -14.27 10.45 -3.47
N ASN A 150 -14.98 11.20 -2.63
CA ASN A 150 -16.38 11.55 -2.88
C ASN A 150 -16.53 12.46 -4.12
N SER A 151 -15.66 13.45 -4.28
CA SER A 151 -15.73 14.34 -5.44
C SER A 151 -15.42 13.62 -6.76
N LEU A 152 -14.51 12.66 -6.76
CA LEU A 152 -14.17 11.87 -7.96
C LEU A 152 -15.31 10.98 -8.44
N LYS A 153 -16.21 10.54 -7.56
CA LYS A 153 -17.42 9.77 -7.94
C LYS A 153 -18.42 10.55 -8.80
N GLU A 154 -18.36 11.87 -8.77
CA GLU A 154 -19.31 12.72 -9.50
C GLU A 154 -19.02 12.75 -11.01
N TYR A 155 -17.83 12.32 -11.43
CA TYR A 155 -17.45 12.27 -12.84
C TYR A 155 -17.99 11.01 -13.52
N LYS A 156 -18.44 11.16 -14.76
CA LYS A 156 -18.87 10.04 -15.62
C LYS A 156 -17.69 9.28 -16.20
N GLU A 157 -16.61 10.00 -16.44
CA GLU A 157 -15.39 9.48 -17.05
C GLU A 157 -14.18 10.25 -16.53
N LEU A 158 -13.07 9.54 -16.32
CA LEU A 158 -11.76 10.11 -16.08
C LEU A 158 -10.84 9.70 -17.22
N VAL A 159 -10.11 10.67 -17.76
CA VAL A 159 -9.03 10.45 -18.73
C VAL A 159 -7.71 10.68 -18.02
N ILE A 160 -6.88 9.65 -18.01
CA ILE A 160 -5.61 9.59 -17.32
C ILE A 160 -4.50 9.64 -18.35
N MET A 161 -3.53 10.52 -18.15
CA MET A 161 -2.43 10.77 -19.09
C MET A 161 -1.12 10.95 -18.33
N ASN A 162 -0.02 10.49 -18.91
CA ASN A 162 1.34 10.83 -18.47
C ASN A 162 2.23 11.14 -19.69
N HIS A 163 3.47 11.59 -19.44
CA HIS A 163 4.42 11.91 -20.51
C HIS A 163 5.04 10.68 -21.21
N TYR A 164 4.67 9.45 -20.80
CA TYR A 164 5.16 8.18 -21.37
C TYR A 164 4.06 7.47 -22.17
N ASP A 165 3.26 8.22 -22.92
CA ASP A 165 2.20 7.69 -23.79
C ASP A 165 1.09 6.91 -23.06
N THR A 166 0.91 7.11 -21.77
CA THR A 166 -0.30 6.63 -21.10
C THR A 166 -1.51 7.45 -21.57
N LEU A 167 -2.51 6.75 -22.07
CA LEU A 167 -3.85 7.28 -22.34
C LEU A 167 -4.88 6.26 -21.91
N LEU A 168 -5.42 6.44 -20.72
CA LEU A 168 -6.35 5.50 -20.10
C LEU A 168 -7.66 6.17 -19.74
N ASN A 169 -8.76 5.58 -20.16
CA ASN A 169 -10.10 6.01 -19.82
C ASN A 169 -10.68 5.13 -18.70
N LEU A 170 -11.28 5.75 -17.70
CA LEU A 170 -12.00 5.08 -16.62
C LEU A 170 -13.45 5.53 -16.59
N LYS A 171 -14.39 4.58 -16.73
CA LYS A 171 -15.84 4.77 -16.60
C LYS A 171 -16.42 3.97 -15.44
N ASN A 172 -17.64 4.27 -15.03
CA ASN A 172 -18.32 3.62 -13.91
C ASN A 172 -17.47 3.69 -12.62
N ILE A 173 -17.08 4.91 -12.26
CA ILE A 173 -16.07 5.19 -11.26
C ILE A 173 -16.56 4.84 -9.86
N ASN A 174 -15.84 3.94 -9.20
CA ASN A 174 -15.93 3.71 -7.78
C ASN A 174 -14.64 4.18 -7.10
N THR A 175 -14.74 4.71 -5.90
CA THR A 175 -13.61 5.27 -5.16
C THR A 175 -13.55 4.70 -3.76
N ASN A 176 -12.33 4.48 -3.25
CA ASN A 176 -12.08 4.07 -1.89
C ASN A 176 -10.85 4.81 -1.33
N SER A 177 -11.00 5.44 -0.16
CA SER A 177 -9.92 6.09 0.58
C SER A 177 -9.45 5.28 1.80
N LYS A 178 -10.09 4.14 2.12
CA LYS A 178 -9.73 3.28 3.24
C LYS A 178 -8.76 2.18 2.79
N SER A 179 -7.86 1.79 3.67
CA SER A 179 -6.96 0.64 3.50
C SER A 179 -6.60 0.06 4.85
N ASN A 180 -6.31 -1.23 4.85
CA ASN A 180 -5.65 -1.90 5.97
C ASN A 180 -4.12 -1.85 5.87
N GLU A 181 -3.55 -1.21 4.87
CA GLU A 181 -2.11 -0.99 4.71
C GLU A 181 -1.72 0.40 5.22
N PHE A 182 -0.57 0.50 5.90
CA PHE A 182 -0.04 1.74 6.46
C PHE A 182 1.51 1.76 6.40
N PRO A 183 2.19 2.80 5.89
CA PRO A 183 1.61 4.06 5.44
C PRO A 183 0.86 3.91 4.11
N ARG A 184 -0.28 4.54 4.03
CA ARG A 184 -0.99 4.75 2.78
C ARG A 184 -1.72 6.07 2.85
N ASN A 185 -1.46 6.94 1.88
CA ASN A 185 -2.19 8.17 1.68
C ASN A 185 -2.68 8.24 0.24
N GLY A 186 -3.98 8.40 0.03
CA GLY A 186 -4.50 8.53 -1.32
C GLY A 186 -5.89 7.94 -1.52
N VAL A 187 -6.26 7.83 -2.78
CA VAL A 187 -7.56 7.33 -3.25
C VAL A 187 -7.35 6.22 -4.25
N SER A 188 -8.02 5.09 -4.05
CA SER A 188 -8.13 4.04 -5.06
C SER A 188 -9.37 4.27 -5.92
N LEU A 189 -9.21 4.13 -7.22
CA LEU A 189 -10.24 4.18 -8.24
C LEU A 189 -10.44 2.78 -8.82
N SER A 190 -11.68 2.38 -9.03
CA SER A 190 -12.03 1.19 -9.79
C SER A 190 -13.20 1.48 -10.73
N GLY A 191 -13.37 0.65 -11.74
CA GLY A 191 -14.39 0.82 -12.76
C GLY A 191 -14.00 0.11 -14.05
N ASN A 192 -14.40 0.63 -15.19
CA ASN A 192 -14.08 0.08 -16.51
C ASN A 192 -12.90 0.84 -17.11
N PHE A 193 -11.73 0.21 -17.12
CA PHE A 193 -10.51 0.74 -17.71
C PHE A 193 -10.39 0.33 -19.19
N ASN A 194 -10.03 1.30 -20.04
CA ASN A 194 -9.75 1.08 -21.46
C ASN A 194 -8.63 2.02 -21.92
N GLY A 195 -7.65 1.52 -22.67
CA GLY A 195 -6.59 2.34 -23.24
C GLY A 195 -5.20 1.73 -23.10
N TYR A 196 -4.18 2.58 -23.09
CA TYR A 196 -2.77 2.22 -23.00
C TYR A 196 -2.18 2.77 -21.71
N VAL A 197 -1.30 2.00 -21.10
CA VAL A 197 -0.58 2.38 -19.89
C VAL A 197 0.88 2.03 -20.02
N THR A 198 1.74 3.00 -19.76
CA THR A 198 3.19 2.84 -19.70
C THR A 198 3.69 3.04 -18.28
N ALA A 199 4.43 2.07 -17.76
CA ALA A 199 5.07 2.17 -16.46
C ALA A 199 6.15 3.25 -16.47
N THR A 200 6.24 4.02 -15.39
CA THR A 200 7.25 5.08 -15.22
C THR A 200 8.42 4.64 -14.35
N LYS A 201 8.34 3.45 -13.78
CA LYS A 201 9.35 2.75 -12.98
C LYS A 201 9.17 1.24 -13.18
N THR A 202 10.12 0.46 -12.67
CA THR A 202 10.01 -0.99 -12.58
C THR A 202 8.68 -1.40 -11.97
N SER A 203 7.92 -2.22 -12.71
CA SER A 203 6.72 -2.90 -12.22
C SER A 203 7.11 -4.18 -11.50
N PHE A 204 6.26 -4.66 -10.58
CA PHE A 204 6.61 -5.85 -9.80
C PHE A 204 5.38 -6.70 -9.47
N MET A 205 5.60 -8.02 -9.42
CA MET A 205 4.64 -9.02 -8.98
C MET A 205 5.37 -10.03 -8.09
N ASN A 206 5.10 -10.03 -6.79
CA ASN A 206 5.87 -10.78 -5.79
C ASN A 206 7.37 -10.45 -5.85
N ASN A 207 8.21 -11.42 -6.30
CA ASN A 207 9.66 -11.24 -6.46
C ASN A 207 10.07 -10.96 -7.92
N ASP A 208 9.14 -11.03 -8.86
CA ASP A 208 9.39 -10.75 -10.26
C ASP A 208 9.28 -9.27 -10.55
N THR A 209 10.16 -8.74 -11.36
CA THR A 209 10.18 -7.34 -11.79
C THR A 209 10.09 -7.24 -13.30
N PHE A 210 9.44 -6.18 -13.78
CA PHE A 210 9.22 -5.91 -15.21
C PHE A 210 9.61 -4.46 -15.48
N ASP A 211 10.64 -4.27 -16.28
CA ASP A 211 11.11 -2.95 -16.69
C ASP A 211 10.45 -2.53 -18.01
N ASP A 212 10.23 -1.23 -18.17
CA ASP A 212 9.64 -0.61 -19.35
C ASP A 212 8.29 -1.25 -19.77
N LEU A 213 7.49 -1.66 -18.76
CA LEU A 213 6.23 -2.34 -19.02
C LEU A 213 5.20 -1.40 -19.67
N ILE A 214 4.69 -1.84 -20.82
CA ILE A 214 3.59 -1.21 -21.53
C ILE A 214 2.46 -2.23 -21.65
N ILE A 215 1.22 -1.82 -21.40
CA ILE A 215 0.04 -2.69 -21.56
C ILE A 215 -1.08 -1.97 -22.29
N GLN A 216 -1.78 -2.71 -23.11
CA GLN A 216 -3.07 -2.31 -23.67
C GLN A 216 -4.20 -2.98 -22.91
N ILE A 217 -5.18 -2.19 -22.49
CA ILE A 217 -6.32 -2.61 -21.68
C ILE A 217 -7.60 -2.45 -22.47
N LYS A 218 -8.44 -3.48 -22.49
CA LYS A 218 -9.79 -3.45 -23.04
C LYS A 218 -10.78 -4.08 -22.07
N ASN A 219 -11.71 -3.29 -21.55
CA ASN A 219 -12.69 -3.73 -20.54
C ASN A 219 -12.01 -4.42 -19.34
N ASN A 220 -11.04 -3.77 -18.74
CA ASN A 220 -10.22 -4.23 -17.62
C ASN A 220 -9.24 -5.38 -17.93
N LYS A 221 -9.30 -6.02 -19.09
CA LYS A 221 -8.40 -7.12 -19.48
C LYS A 221 -7.18 -6.58 -20.21
N VAL A 222 -6.02 -7.13 -19.94
CA VAL A 222 -4.83 -6.89 -20.72
C VAL A 222 -4.96 -7.67 -22.03
N VAL A 223 -4.87 -6.96 -23.17
CA VAL A 223 -5.01 -7.55 -24.51
C VAL A 223 -3.73 -7.53 -25.29
N ASP A 224 -2.78 -6.67 -24.92
CA ASP A 224 -1.46 -6.57 -25.52
C ASP A 224 -0.47 -6.01 -24.49
N PHE A 225 0.83 -6.32 -24.64
CA PHE A 225 1.87 -5.86 -23.73
C PHE A 225 3.25 -5.90 -24.37
N ASP A 226 4.16 -5.10 -23.80
CA ASP A 226 5.61 -5.15 -24.06
C ASP A 226 6.38 -4.86 -22.78
N CYS A 227 7.58 -5.43 -22.62
CA CYS A 227 8.51 -5.11 -21.53
C CYS A 227 9.93 -5.51 -21.88
N SER A 228 10.92 -4.84 -21.31
CA SER A 228 12.34 -5.09 -21.58
C SER A 228 12.93 -6.23 -20.72
N SER A 229 12.26 -6.63 -19.63
CA SER A 229 12.73 -7.70 -18.75
C SER A 229 11.62 -8.70 -18.42
N ASN A 230 11.99 -9.97 -18.18
CA ASN A 230 11.09 -11.06 -17.76
C ASN A 230 9.84 -11.29 -18.64
N ILE A 231 9.94 -10.95 -19.93
CA ILE A 231 8.84 -11.03 -20.90
C ILE A 231 8.18 -12.42 -20.96
N ASN A 232 8.95 -13.49 -20.75
CA ASN A 232 8.41 -14.85 -20.81
C ASN A 232 7.45 -15.14 -19.65
N ILE A 233 7.74 -14.63 -18.44
CA ILE A 233 6.84 -14.76 -17.29
C ILE A 233 5.52 -14.04 -17.60
N LEU A 234 5.61 -12.83 -18.18
CA LEU A 234 4.43 -12.04 -18.48
C LEU A 234 3.56 -12.70 -19.57
N LYS A 235 4.19 -13.30 -20.60
CA LYS A 235 3.48 -14.06 -21.66
C LYS A 235 2.59 -15.18 -21.11
N GLU A 236 3.02 -15.84 -20.04
CA GLU A 236 2.25 -16.95 -19.44
C GLU A 236 0.99 -16.49 -18.71
N ILE A 237 0.98 -15.26 -18.19
CA ILE A 237 -0.09 -14.78 -17.29
C ILE A 237 -0.94 -13.65 -17.87
N VAL A 238 -0.49 -13.02 -18.97
CA VAL A 238 -1.06 -11.75 -19.45
C VAL A 238 -2.57 -11.82 -19.78
N HIS A 239 -3.02 -12.93 -20.34
CA HIS A 239 -4.44 -13.10 -20.72
C HIS A 239 -5.38 -13.23 -19.51
N ASP A 240 -4.84 -13.54 -18.34
CA ASP A 240 -5.58 -13.66 -17.08
C ASP A 240 -5.41 -12.43 -16.19
N LEU A 241 -4.56 -11.47 -16.60
CA LEU A 241 -4.39 -10.21 -15.88
C LEU A 241 -5.61 -9.30 -16.06
N ASN A 242 -6.17 -8.86 -14.94
CA ASN A 242 -7.27 -7.92 -14.90
C ASN A 242 -6.90 -6.67 -14.11
N VAL A 243 -7.12 -5.49 -14.69
CA VAL A 243 -6.99 -4.23 -13.96
C VAL A 243 -8.08 -4.16 -12.90
N SER A 244 -7.69 -4.08 -11.66
CA SER A 244 -8.62 -4.01 -10.52
C SER A 244 -8.76 -2.60 -9.98
N THR A 245 -7.66 -1.88 -9.81
CA THR A 245 -7.67 -0.54 -9.24
C THR A 245 -6.52 0.32 -9.76
N MET A 246 -6.73 1.63 -9.71
CA MET A 246 -5.70 2.65 -9.82
C MET A 246 -5.59 3.40 -8.50
N HIS A 247 -4.40 3.62 -8.00
CA HIS A 247 -4.15 4.37 -6.78
C HIS A 247 -3.53 5.73 -7.09
N LEU A 248 -4.09 6.77 -6.50
CA LEU A 248 -3.62 8.16 -6.61
C LEU A 248 -3.20 8.68 -5.25
N THR A 249 -2.07 9.36 -5.20
CA THR A 249 -1.57 10.05 -3.99
C THR A 249 -0.90 11.36 -4.37
N ASP A 250 -0.95 12.34 -3.49
CA ASP A 250 -0.16 13.59 -3.59
C ASP A 250 0.99 13.65 -2.56
N ASP A 251 1.19 12.57 -1.80
CA ASP A 251 2.25 12.48 -0.79
C ASP A 251 3.53 11.79 -1.31
N TYR A 252 3.63 11.54 -2.62
CA TYR A 252 4.78 10.81 -3.19
C TYR A 252 6.11 11.53 -2.96
N ASN A 253 6.11 12.84 -2.73
CA ASN A 253 7.31 13.64 -2.41
C ASN A 253 8.01 13.21 -1.12
N LYS A 254 7.34 12.47 -0.25
CA LYS A 254 7.94 11.87 0.95
C LYS A 254 8.80 10.65 0.65
N PHE A 255 8.65 10.07 -0.54
CA PHE A 255 9.42 8.92 -0.98
C PHE A 255 10.63 9.37 -1.79
N PHE A 256 11.77 8.72 -1.57
CA PHE A 256 12.94 8.93 -2.40
C PHE A 256 12.67 8.46 -3.83
N ASN A 257 13.12 9.24 -4.81
CA ASN A 257 13.04 8.83 -6.21
C ASN A 257 14.13 7.80 -6.50
N ILE A 258 13.78 6.52 -6.35
CA ILE A 258 14.67 5.38 -6.58
C ILE A 258 14.32 4.75 -7.92
N TYR A 259 15.34 4.51 -8.76
CA TYR A 259 15.19 3.65 -9.92
C TYR A 259 15.10 2.18 -9.47
N GLY A 260 14.16 1.42 -10.01
CA GLY A 260 13.88 0.06 -9.58
C GLY A 260 12.97 0.03 -8.33
N THR A 261 13.21 -0.94 -7.45
CA THR A 261 12.38 -1.19 -6.25
C THR A 261 13.10 -0.81 -4.96
N TYR A 262 12.33 -0.56 -3.89
CA TYR A 262 12.84 -0.40 -2.52
C TYR A 262 13.18 -1.74 -1.87
N ASN A 263 12.83 -2.87 -2.51
CA ASN A 263 12.81 -4.18 -1.90
C ASN A 263 11.96 -4.22 -0.62
N ASN A 264 10.89 -3.45 -0.61
CA ASN A 264 9.86 -3.43 0.43
C ASN A 264 8.49 -3.23 -0.23
N LYS A 265 7.67 -4.25 -0.25
CA LYS A 265 6.41 -4.30 -1.01
C LYS A 265 5.48 -3.12 -0.76
N LEU A 266 5.37 -2.64 0.49
CA LEU A 266 4.52 -1.48 0.80
C LEU A 266 5.11 -0.17 0.27
N LEU A 267 6.42 0.04 0.42
CA LEU A 267 7.09 1.22 -0.11
C LEU A 267 7.06 1.22 -1.63
N ASP A 268 7.31 0.07 -2.27
CA ASP A 268 7.24 -0.07 -3.71
C ASP A 268 5.84 0.25 -4.24
N LYS A 269 4.80 -0.26 -3.56
CA LYS A 269 3.40 -0.04 -3.92
C LYS A 269 2.98 1.44 -3.78
N TYR A 270 3.39 2.13 -2.72
CA TYR A 270 2.91 3.49 -2.44
C TYR A 270 3.91 4.61 -2.74
N SER A 271 5.02 4.31 -3.40
CA SER A 271 6.03 5.31 -3.77
C SER A 271 5.63 6.21 -4.96
N SER A 272 4.56 5.89 -5.67
CA SER A 272 4.00 6.70 -6.77
C SER A 272 2.54 6.31 -7.02
N PRO A 273 1.76 7.09 -7.78
CA PRO A 273 0.54 6.58 -8.38
C PRO A 273 0.78 5.31 -9.17
N PHE A 274 -0.10 4.33 -9.03
CA PHE A 274 0.06 3.02 -9.67
C PHE A 274 -1.27 2.43 -10.17
N ILE A 275 -1.16 1.51 -11.13
CA ILE A 275 -2.25 0.60 -11.51
C ILE A 275 -1.95 -0.77 -10.91
N LYS A 276 -2.97 -1.38 -10.33
CA LYS A 276 -2.94 -2.75 -9.81
C LYS A 276 -3.69 -3.67 -10.76
N LEU A 277 -3.02 -4.74 -11.15
CA LEU A 277 -3.61 -5.83 -11.92
C LEU A 277 -3.59 -7.09 -11.06
N ASP A 278 -4.71 -7.78 -11.05
CA ASP A 278 -4.87 -9.03 -10.31
C ASP A 278 -4.67 -10.24 -11.24
N TYR A 279 -3.93 -11.23 -10.76
CA TYR A 279 -3.73 -12.54 -11.37
C TYR A 279 -3.86 -13.63 -10.31
N MET A 280 -4.96 -14.38 -10.30
CA MET A 280 -5.27 -15.35 -9.22
C MET A 280 -5.18 -14.65 -7.85
N SER A 281 -4.24 -15.08 -6.98
CA SER A 281 -3.99 -14.47 -5.67
C SER A 281 -2.80 -13.50 -5.66
N LYS A 282 -2.24 -13.16 -6.84
CA LYS A 282 -1.07 -12.27 -6.97
C LYS A 282 -1.50 -10.88 -7.47
N GLU A 283 -0.72 -9.86 -7.12
CA GLU A 283 -0.91 -8.48 -7.56
C GLU A 283 0.30 -8.04 -8.38
N LEU A 284 0.08 -7.63 -9.63
CA LEU A 284 1.06 -6.88 -10.41
C LEU A 284 0.85 -5.38 -10.16
N ILE A 285 1.85 -4.70 -9.64
CA ILE A 285 1.86 -3.27 -9.38
C ILE A 285 2.66 -2.57 -10.46
N MET A 286 2.02 -1.66 -11.16
CA MET A 286 2.58 -0.89 -12.26
C MET A 286 2.59 0.59 -11.92
N PRO A 287 3.76 1.19 -11.52
CA PRO A 287 3.88 2.61 -11.24
C PRO A 287 3.67 3.45 -12.50
N ILE A 288 2.86 4.52 -12.43
CA ILE A 288 2.49 5.34 -13.59
C ILE A 288 2.72 6.84 -13.41
N GLY A 289 3.13 7.29 -12.22
CA GLY A 289 3.17 8.70 -11.86
C GLY A 289 4.52 9.24 -11.36
N SER A 290 5.66 8.61 -11.71
CA SER A 290 6.96 9.05 -11.19
C SER A 290 7.43 10.41 -11.69
N LEU A 291 6.95 10.93 -12.82
CA LEU A 291 7.30 12.24 -13.36
C LEU A 291 6.11 13.20 -13.37
N SER A 292 5.07 12.87 -14.09
CA SER A 292 3.83 13.65 -14.07
C SER A 292 2.67 12.77 -14.49
N LEU A 293 1.59 12.85 -13.77
CA LEU A 293 0.33 12.22 -14.09
C LEU A 293 -0.75 13.29 -14.04
N ASP A 294 -1.52 13.38 -15.11
CA ASP A 294 -2.64 14.29 -15.23
C ASP A 294 -3.94 13.51 -15.37
N ILE A 295 -5.00 13.98 -14.73
CA ILE A 295 -6.33 13.40 -14.86
C ILE A 295 -7.34 14.51 -15.14
N VAL A 296 -8.10 14.30 -16.19
CA VAL A 296 -9.23 15.16 -16.57
C VAL A 296 -10.52 14.40 -16.33
N GLY A 297 -11.39 14.97 -15.51
CA GLY A 297 -12.74 14.46 -15.27
C GLY A 297 -13.75 15.06 -16.22
N TYR A 298 -14.68 14.24 -16.72
CA TYR A 298 -15.80 14.67 -17.53
C TYR A 298 -17.13 14.48 -16.80
N ASN A 299 -17.82 15.59 -16.54
CA ASN A 299 -19.21 15.61 -16.10
C ASN A 299 -19.88 16.87 -16.65
N LYS A 300 -20.49 16.81 -17.85
CA LYS A 300 -20.99 17.92 -18.67
C LYS A 300 -19.89 18.86 -19.21
N LYS A 301 -18.79 19.07 -18.50
CA LYS A 301 -17.58 19.79 -18.92
C LYS A 301 -16.32 19.04 -18.52
N LEU A 302 -15.22 19.34 -19.19
CA LEU A 302 -13.91 18.84 -18.83
C LEU A 302 -13.35 19.65 -17.65
N THR A 303 -12.82 18.96 -16.65
CA THR A 303 -12.20 19.60 -15.47
C THR A 303 -10.92 18.86 -15.11
N LYS A 304 -9.81 19.57 -14.97
CA LYS A 304 -8.58 18.95 -14.41
C LYS A 304 -8.82 18.64 -12.94
N VAL A 305 -8.72 17.38 -12.56
CA VAL A 305 -8.94 16.91 -11.19
C VAL A 305 -7.63 16.50 -10.49
N TYR A 306 -6.62 16.21 -11.30
CA TYR A 306 -5.30 15.86 -10.84
C TYR A 306 -4.27 16.36 -11.86
N GLU A 307 -3.20 17.01 -11.43
CA GLU A 307 -2.20 17.57 -12.33
C GLU A 307 -0.84 17.52 -11.67
N ASN A 308 0.18 17.06 -12.39
CA ASN A 308 1.53 16.87 -11.88
C ASN A 308 1.56 16.14 -10.53
N ASN A 309 0.86 15.00 -10.46
CA ASN A 309 0.74 14.17 -9.27
C ASN A 309 0.13 14.90 -8.03
N THR A 310 -0.74 15.88 -8.24
CA THR A 310 -1.38 16.62 -7.16
C THR A 310 -2.88 16.80 -7.43
N PHE A 311 -3.73 16.52 -6.43
CA PHE A 311 -5.16 16.79 -6.54
C PHE A 311 -5.45 18.28 -6.64
N LYS A 312 -6.31 18.65 -7.57
CA LYS A 312 -6.80 20.03 -7.70
C LYS A 312 -7.97 20.26 -6.74
N LYS A 313 -8.05 21.51 -6.25
CA LYS A 313 -9.13 21.96 -5.36
C LYS A 313 -10.40 22.30 -6.14
#